data_c1e54ce39b7970f1a0264c0a28df1b65
#
_entry.id   c1e54ce39b7970f1a0264c0a28df1b65
#
_cell.length_a   1.000
_cell.length_b   1.000
_cell.length_c   1.000
_cell.angle_alpha   90.00
_cell.angle_beta   90.00
_cell.angle_gamma   90.00
#
_symmetry.space_group_name_H-M   'P 1'
#
loop_
_entity.id
_entity.type
_entity.pdbx_description
1 polymer ?
#
loop_
_entity_poly.entity_id
_entity_poly.type
_entity_poly.pdbx_seq_one_letter_code
_entity_poly.pdbx_strand_id
1 'polypeptide(L)'
;MIQNQFGVEISMLKTQRLRHKLGWVCSKTKYCQMVRETSRVKRLDHANLCIANEDKFDDIIWSNECNVQLESNGNLTYHCWWETCPQNVKPKHPIKVCIWAAISKRGASPVLVFQGIMEATFFSERIIGDTLVPFIGEVFPDGHRFMQDNDPKHTSNLGKKTLEESDINWWKTPPESPDLNPIENLWHQLKDHLRRNVKPRNLEELLRGIREFWSNLTPAKCVKYIDHIQRVLPVVVEREGKATGF
;
A
#
# COMPACT_ATOMS: atom_id res chain seq x y z
N MET A 1 -3.59 1.87 41.27
CA MET A 1 -2.55 0.85 41.19
C MET A 1 -1.26 1.24 41.93
N ILE A 2 -0.71 2.43 41.74
CA ILE A 2 0.51 2.87 42.45
C ILE A 2 0.26 3.03 43.95
N GLN A 3 -0.91 3.51 44.35
CA GLN A 3 -1.32 3.68 45.74
C GLN A 3 -1.33 2.37 46.52
N ASN A 4 -1.79 1.27 45.87
CA ASN A 4 -1.85 -0.05 46.51
C ASN A 4 -0.47 -0.74 46.69
N GLN A 5 0.51 -0.37 45.88
CA GLN A 5 1.80 -1.02 45.84
C GLN A 5 2.88 -0.26 46.64
N PHE A 6 2.77 1.06 46.72
CA PHE A 6 3.81 1.91 47.35
C PHE A 6 3.27 2.89 48.39
N GLY A 7 1.95 2.91 48.68
CA GLY A 7 1.33 3.79 49.65
C GLY A 7 1.45 5.31 49.35
N VAL A 8 1.75 5.66 48.10
CA VAL A 8 2.01 7.06 47.71
C VAL A 8 0.89 7.58 46.85
N GLU A 9 0.23 8.66 47.27
CA GLU A 9 -0.70 9.39 46.44
C GLU A 9 0.01 10.39 45.50
N ILE A 10 -0.12 10.16 44.20
CA ILE A 10 0.46 11.04 43.20
C ILE A 10 -0.64 11.57 42.29
N SER A 11 -0.76 12.90 42.15
CA SER A 11 -1.69 13.51 41.25
C SER A 11 -1.33 13.24 39.77
N MET A 12 -2.31 13.24 38.88
CA MET A 12 -2.10 13.02 37.42
C MET A 12 -1.08 14.00 36.85
N LEU A 13 -1.15 15.28 37.22
CA LEU A 13 -0.17 16.29 36.78
C LEU A 13 1.25 16.00 37.24
N LYS A 14 1.42 15.51 38.47
CA LYS A 14 2.73 15.13 38.98
C LYS A 14 3.28 13.91 38.25
N THR A 15 2.41 12.94 37.92
CA THR A 15 2.77 11.77 37.13
C THR A 15 3.22 12.16 35.72
N GLN A 16 2.50 13.09 35.06
CA GLN A 16 2.89 13.58 33.73
C GLN A 16 4.24 14.30 33.76
N ARG A 17 4.46 15.17 34.76
CA ARG A 17 5.74 15.89 34.92
C ARG A 17 6.91 14.94 35.18
N LEU A 18 6.71 13.90 36.00
CA LEU A 18 7.71 12.87 36.25
C LEU A 18 8.04 12.05 35.01
N ARG A 19 7.03 11.63 34.25
CA ARG A 19 7.25 10.96 32.96
C ARG A 19 8.10 11.79 32.01
N HIS A 20 7.77 13.10 31.89
CA HIS A 20 8.52 14.02 31.05
C HIS A 20 9.99 14.17 31.51
N LYS A 21 10.23 14.28 32.83
CA LYS A 21 11.59 14.33 33.39
C LYS A 21 12.38 13.05 33.14
N LEU A 22 11.69 11.91 33.09
CA LEU A 22 12.30 10.59 32.81
C LEU A 22 12.44 10.29 31.32
N GLY A 23 12.12 11.26 30.42
CA GLY A 23 12.19 11.09 28.98
C GLY A 23 11.07 10.19 28.39
N TRP A 24 10.03 9.88 29.18
CA TRP A 24 8.92 9.06 28.71
C TRP A 24 7.92 9.90 27.92
N VAL A 25 7.69 9.49 26.68
CA VAL A 25 6.70 10.09 25.80
C VAL A 25 5.50 9.13 25.61
N CYS A 26 4.31 9.70 25.52
CA CYS A 26 3.11 8.94 25.16
C CYS A 26 2.89 9.08 23.66
N SER A 27 2.98 7.98 22.93
CA SER A 27 2.69 7.93 21.50
C SER A 27 1.65 6.84 21.22
N LYS A 28 0.87 7.04 20.16
CA LYS A 28 -0.02 5.97 19.67
C LYS A 28 0.83 4.83 19.12
N THR A 29 0.45 3.61 19.49
CA THR A 29 1.05 2.40 18.92
C THR A 29 0.83 2.41 17.41
N LYS A 30 1.90 2.30 16.64
CA LYS A 30 1.81 2.11 15.19
C LYS A 30 1.54 0.64 14.92
N TYR A 31 0.54 0.36 14.10
CA TYR A 31 0.35 -0.98 13.57
C TYR A 31 1.32 -1.19 12.40
N CYS A 32 1.99 -2.32 12.41
CA CYS A 32 2.76 -2.80 11.28
C CYS A 32 2.27 -4.21 10.92
N GLN A 33 2.57 -4.65 9.71
CA GLN A 33 2.26 -6.02 9.32
C GLN A 33 3.03 -7.02 10.18
N MET A 34 2.36 -8.09 10.60
CA MET A 34 3.04 -9.23 11.21
C MET A 34 3.82 -9.98 10.13
N VAL A 35 5.11 -10.13 10.32
CA VAL A 35 5.98 -10.90 9.44
C VAL A 35 6.38 -12.19 10.16
N ARG A 36 6.03 -13.34 9.58
CA ARG A 36 6.38 -14.65 10.11
C ARG A 36 7.88 -14.90 10.01
N GLU A 37 8.43 -15.73 10.89
CA GLU A 37 9.86 -16.02 10.94
C GLU A 37 10.42 -16.52 9.60
N THR A 38 9.70 -17.43 8.94
CA THR A 38 10.07 -17.95 7.62
C THR A 38 10.10 -16.88 6.53
N SER A 39 9.26 -15.85 6.65
CA SER A 39 9.23 -14.71 5.73
C SER A 39 10.34 -13.69 6.06
N ARG A 40 10.72 -13.56 7.34
CA ARG A 40 11.81 -12.67 7.77
C ARG A 40 13.14 -13.04 7.12
N VAL A 41 13.49 -14.33 7.11
CA VAL A 41 14.70 -14.83 6.45
C VAL A 41 14.69 -14.45 4.97
N LYS A 42 13.60 -14.75 4.26
CA LYS A 42 13.47 -14.43 2.83
C LYS A 42 13.56 -12.93 2.55
N ARG A 43 12.99 -12.09 3.43
CA ARG A 43 13.05 -10.63 3.32
C ARG A 43 14.48 -10.12 3.53
N LEU A 44 15.19 -10.66 4.51
CA LEU A 44 16.58 -10.32 4.78
C LEU A 44 17.50 -10.71 3.61
N ASP A 45 17.36 -11.92 3.09
CA ASP A 45 18.13 -12.41 1.94
C ASP A 45 17.87 -11.54 0.70
N HIS A 46 16.60 -11.20 0.44
CA HIS A 46 16.22 -10.33 -0.67
C HIS A 46 16.82 -8.92 -0.54
N ALA A 47 16.72 -8.32 0.66
CA ALA A 47 17.28 -6.99 0.90
C ALA A 47 18.81 -6.98 0.72
N ASN A 48 19.51 -7.97 1.27
CA ASN A 48 20.96 -8.12 1.11
C ASN A 48 21.34 -8.30 -0.37
N LEU A 49 20.60 -9.11 -1.13
CA LEU A 49 20.84 -9.32 -2.55
C LEU A 49 20.67 -8.02 -3.36
N CYS A 50 19.58 -7.27 -3.12
CA CYS A 50 19.35 -6.00 -3.80
C CYS A 50 20.44 -4.96 -3.48
N ILE A 51 20.89 -4.90 -2.22
CA ILE A 51 21.97 -4.00 -1.79
C ILE A 51 23.30 -4.42 -2.43
N ALA A 52 23.65 -5.71 -2.40
CA ALA A 52 24.89 -6.23 -2.94
C ALA A 52 25.01 -6.01 -4.47
N ASN A 53 23.88 -6.09 -5.16
CA ASN A 53 23.82 -5.85 -6.61
C ASN A 53 23.69 -4.35 -6.97
N GLU A 54 23.64 -3.45 -5.99
CA GLU A 54 23.37 -2.02 -6.19
C GLU A 54 22.15 -1.76 -7.09
N ASP A 55 21.11 -2.59 -6.93
CA ASP A 55 19.93 -2.60 -7.81
C ASP A 55 19.25 -1.23 -7.82
N LYS A 56 19.14 -0.62 -8.98
CA LYS A 56 18.48 0.68 -9.18
C LYS A 56 16.99 0.55 -9.49
N PHE A 57 16.50 -0.68 -9.72
CA PHE A 57 15.09 -0.97 -10.05
C PHE A 57 14.58 -0.24 -11.30
N ASP A 58 15.45 0.01 -12.30
CA ASP A 58 15.11 0.79 -13.48
C ASP A 58 14.24 0.00 -14.48
N ASP A 59 14.34 -1.32 -14.43
CA ASP A 59 13.64 -2.28 -15.28
C ASP A 59 12.43 -2.94 -14.61
N ILE A 60 12.07 -2.54 -13.38
CA ILE A 60 10.99 -3.19 -12.65
C ILE A 60 9.66 -2.49 -12.85
N ILE A 61 8.65 -3.30 -13.10
CA ILE A 61 7.24 -2.94 -13.13
C ILE A 61 6.60 -3.42 -11.83
N TRP A 62 6.26 -2.50 -10.95
CA TRP A 62 5.68 -2.76 -9.63
C TRP A 62 4.17 -2.73 -9.71
N SER A 63 3.51 -3.85 -9.52
CA SER A 63 2.05 -3.92 -9.58
C SER A 63 1.41 -4.29 -8.24
N ASN A 64 0.17 -3.91 -8.07
CA ASN A 64 -0.66 -4.36 -6.97
C ASN A 64 -2.13 -4.02 -7.19
N GLU A 65 -3.01 -4.59 -6.37
CA GLU A 65 -4.42 -4.25 -6.26
C GLU A 65 -4.70 -3.35 -5.07
N CYS A 66 -5.70 -2.52 -5.24
CA CYS A 66 -6.19 -1.68 -4.16
C CYS A 66 -7.72 -1.68 -4.13
N ASN A 67 -8.27 -1.80 -2.94
CA ASN A 67 -9.69 -1.56 -2.71
C ASN A 67 -9.90 -0.12 -2.27
N VAL A 68 -10.75 0.58 -2.99
CA VAL A 68 -11.19 1.94 -2.65
C VAL A 68 -12.68 1.92 -2.36
N GLN A 69 -13.03 2.40 -1.18
CA GLN A 69 -14.39 2.46 -0.71
C GLN A 69 -14.83 3.91 -0.61
N LEU A 70 -16.10 4.17 -0.97
CA LEU A 70 -16.71 5.47 -0.72
C LEU A 70 -16.90 5.61 0.79
N GLU A 71 -16.04 6.41 1.41
CA GLU A 71 -16.14 6.69 2.83
C GLU A 71 -17.12 7.86 3.05
N SER A 72 -18.09 7.65 3.92
CA SER A 72 -18.82 8.78 4.48
C SER A 72 -17.90 9.52 5.43
N ASN A 73 -17.35 10.64 5.00
CA ASN A 73 -16.58 11.52 5.87
C ASN A 73 -17.47 11.94 7.04
N GLY A 74 -17.14 11.48 8.25
CA GLY A 74 -17.73 12.03 9.46
C GLY A 74 -17.30 13.49 9.58
N ASN A 75 -18.20 14.41 9.27
CA ASN A 75 -17.93 15.82 9.50
C ASN A 75 -17.88 16.06 11.02
N LEU A 76 -16.90 16.82 11.45
CA LEU A 76 -16.95 17.39 12.80
C LEU A 76 -18.17 18.28 12.86
N THR A 77 -19.09 17.95 13.78
CA THR A 77 -20.33 18.71 13.97
C THR A 77 -20.29 19.32 15.35
N TYR A 78 -20.50 20.62 15.42
CA TYR A 78 -20.71 21.31 16.69
C TYR A 78 -22.17 21.13 17.10
N HIS A 79 -22.41 20.69 18.31
CA HIS A 79 -23.72 20.62 18.93
C HIS A 79 -23.64 21.09 20.38
N CYS A 80 -24.74 21.52 20.94
CA CYS A 80 -24.79 21.92 22.34
C CYS A 80 -24.58 20.69 23.25
N TRP A 81 -23.95 20.90 24.40
CA TRP A 81 -23.62 19.80 25.33
C TRP A 81 -24.86 19.05 25.87
N TRP A 82 -26.04 19.69 25.80
CA TRP A 82 -27.33 19.09 26.20
C TRP A 82 -28.08 18.46 25.00
N GLU A 83 -27.59 18.54 23.80
CA GLU A 83 -28.14 17.92 22.61
C GLU A 83 -27.48 16.60 22.31
N THR A 84 -28.23 15.67 21.72
CA THR A 84 -27.68 14.41 21.26
C THR A 84 -26.78 14.68 20.05
N CYS A 85 -25.58 14.13 20.06
CA CYS A 85 -24.68 14.23 18.91
C CYS A 85 -25.38 13.73 17.63
N PRO A 86 -25.41 14.51 16.54
CA PRO A 86 -25.99 14.08 15.28
C PRO A 86 -25.37 12.77 14.79
N GLN A 87 -26.21 11.80 14.43
CA GLN A 87 -25.76 10.53 13.91
C GLN A 87 -25.61 10.59 12.39
N ASN A 88 -24.43 10.25 11.88
CA ASN A 88 -24.23 10.04 10.46
C ASN A 88 -24.65 8.61 10.08
N VAL A 89 -25.69 8.51 9.28
CA VAL A 89 -26.16 7.22 8.75
C VAL A 89 -25.13 6.73 7.71
N LYS A 90 -24.53 5.56 7.98
CA LYS A 90 -23.66 4.89 7.02
C LYS A 90 -24.43 3.82 6.28
N PRO A 91 -24.30 3.69 4.96
CA PRO A 91 -24.90 2.60 4.23
C PRO A 91 -24.29 1.26 4.71
N LYS A 92 -25.13 0.24 4.85
CA LYS A 92 -24.70 -1.12 5.23
C LYS A 92 -23.69 -1.69 4.24
N HIS A 93 -23.83 -1.35 2.97
CA HIS A 93 -22.95 -1.78 1.87
C HIS A 93 -22.45 -0.53 1.14
N PRO A 94 -21.32 0.04 1.56
CA PRO A 94 -20.74 1.19 0.88
C PRO A 94 -20.27 0.80 -0.53
N ILE A 95 -20.33 1.74 -1.45
CA ILE A 95 -19.78 1.58 -2.81
C ILE A 95 -18.30 1.30 -2.68
N LYS A 96 -17.86 0.18 -3.25
CA LYS A 96 -16.48 -0.27 -3.28
C LYS A 96 -16.07 -0.59 -4.70
N VAL A 97 -14.89 -0.13 -5.11
CA VAL A 97 -14.25 -0.49 -6.37
C VAL A 97 -12.89 -1.11 -6.09
N CYS A 98 -12.50 -2.04 -6.95
CA CYS A 98 -11.17 -2.60 -6.98
C CYS A 98 -10.38 -1.89 -8.08
N ILE A 99 -9.11 -1.65 -7.84
CA ILE A 99 -8.20 -1.03 -8.78
C ILE A 99 -7.01 -1.96 -8.94
N TRP A 100 -6.58 -2.18 -10.16
CA TRP A 100 -5.27 -2.73 -10.46
C TRP A 100 -4.48 -1.71 -11.27
N ALA A 101 -3.20 -1.58 -10.99
CA ALA A 101 -2.28 -0.82 -11.81
C ALA A 101 -0.84 -1.20 -11.51
N ALA A 102 0.07 -0.68 -12.33
CA ALA A 102 1.49 -0.82 -12.16
C ALA A 102 2.22 0.52 -12.32
N ILE A 103 3.36 0.65 -11.65
CA ILE A 103 4.27 1.79 -11.79
C ILE A 103 5.68 1.30 -12.07
N SER A 104 6.41 2.10 -12.81
CA SER A 104 7.84 1.89 -13.10
C SER A 104 8.56 3.23 -13.13
N LYS A 105 9.88 3.23 -13.19
CA LYS A 105 10.63 4.48 -13.40
C LYS A 105 10.36 5.13 -14.76
N ARG A 106 9.88 4.34 -15.73
CA ARG A 106 9.50 4.83 -17.06
C ARG A 106 8.08 5.35 -17.15
N GLY A 107 7.28 5.18 -16.08
CA GLY A 107 5.89 5.68 -16.00
C GLY A 107 4.94 4.68 -15.36
N ALA A 108 3.66 5.03 -15.38
CA ALA A 108 2.57 4.22 -14.84
C ALA A 108 1.79 3.53 -15.97
N SER A 109 1.34 2.30 -15.73
CA SER A 109 0.40 1.61 -16.63
C SER A 109 -0.95 2.31 -16.67
N PRO A 110 -1.83 2.00 -17.63
CA PRO A 110 -3.24 2.31 -17.49
C PRO A 110 -3.80 1.76 -16.16
N VAL A 111 -4.69 2.53 -15.51
CA VAL A 111 -5.39 2.07 -14.31
C VAL A 111 -6.62 1.28 -14.70
N LEU A 112 -6.74 0.06 -14.22
CA LEU A 112 -7.92 -0.77 -14.41
C LEU A 112 -8.81 -0.69 -13.17
N VAL A 113 -10.04 -0.23 -13.33
CA VAL A 113 -11.03 -0.14 -12.25
C VAL A 113 -12.17 -1.10 -12.53
N PHE A 114 -12.51 -1.92 -11.54
CA PHE A 114 -13.54 -2.94 -11.67
C PHE A 114 -14.31 -3.13 -10.36
N GLN A 115 -15.44 -3.80 -10.43
CA GLN A 115 -16.26 -4.21 -9.29
C GLN A 115 -16.27 -5.73 -9.17
N GLY A 116 -16.50 -6.24 -7.99
CA GLY A 116 -16.54 -7.68 -7.73
C GLY A 116 -15.19 -8.25 -7.30
N ILE A 117 -15.06 -9.56 -7.46
CA ILE A 117 -13.88 -10.34 -7.07
C ILE A 117 -13.03 -10.58 -8.32
N MET A 118 -11.75 -10.37 -8.23
CA MET A 118 -10.81 -10.75 -9.28
C MET A 118 -10.59 -12.26 -9.24
N GLU A 119 -10.99 -12.91 -10.31
CA GLU A 119 -10.72 -14.33 -10.55
C GLU A 119 -9.48 -14.50 -11.42
N ALA A 120 -8.93 -15.72 -11.49
CA ALA A 120 -7.74 -16.02 -12.29
C ALA A 120 -7.95 -15.74 -13.80
N THR A 121 -9.16 -15.93 -14.32
CA THR A 121 -9.53 -15.60 -15.71
C THR A 121 -9.48 -14.09 -15.95
N PHE A 122 -10.09 -13.30 -15.05
CA PHE A 122 -10.02 -11.84 -15.12
C PHE A 122 -8.59 -11.32 -15.06
N PHE A 123 -7.78 -11.90 -14.18
CA PHE A 123 -6.36 -11.57 -14.07
C PHE A 123 -5.62 -11.86 -15.39
N SER A 124 -5.82 -13.04 -15.96
CA SER A 124 -5.13 -13.45 -17.19
C SER A 124 -5.54 -12.62 -18.40
N GLU A 125 -6.85 -12.40 -18.60
CA GLU A 125 -7.37 -11.73 -19.78
C GLU A 125 -7.27 -10.20 -19.68
N ARG A 126 -7.82 -9.63 -18.60
CA ARG A 126 -7.97 -8.17 -18.49
C ARG A 126 -6.70 -7.48 -17.97
N ILE A 127 -6.01 -8.09 -17.00
CA ILE A 127 -4.83 -7.48 -16.41
C ILE A 127 -3.61 -7.80 -17.27
N ILE A 128 -3.31 -9.08 -17.49
CA ILE A 128 -2.12 -9.44 -18.27
C ILE A 128 -2.35 -9.11 -19.75
N GLY A 129 -3.38 -9.68 -20.40
CA GLY A 129 -3.58 -9.56 -21.83
C GLY A 129 -3.89 -8.14 -22.28
N ASP A 130 -4.93 -7.52 -21.71
CA ASP A 130 -5.43 -6.24 -22.21
C ASP A 130 -4.66 -5.02 -21.69
N THR A 131 -3.96 -5.15 -20.55
CA THR A 131 -3.34 -3.99 -19.87
C THR A 131 -1.83 -4.08 -19.79
N LEU A 132 -1.30 -5.17 -19.25
CA LEU A 132 0.13 -5.28 -18.95
C LEU A 132 0.98 -5.56 -20.19
N VAL A 133 0.55 -6.48 -21.06
CA VAL A 133 1.28 -6.83 -22.28
C VAL A 133 1.44 -5.62 -23.21
N PRO A 134 0.39 -4.84 -23.52
CA PRO A 134 0.57 -3.62 -24.31
C PRO A 134 1.49 -2.60 -23.64
N PHE A 135 1.37 -2.42 -22.33
CA PHE A 135 2.23 -1.51 -21.57
C PHE A 135 3.71 -1.93 -21.64
N ILE A 136 3.99 -3.23 -21.47
CA ILE A 136 5.35 -3.76 -21.60
C ILE A 136 5.90 -3.53 -22.99
N GLY A 137 5.13 -3.86 -24.04
CA GLY A 137 5.55 -3.70 -25.43
C GLY A 137 5.89 -2.26 -25.81
N GLU A 138 5.18 -1.28 -25.23
CA GLU A 138 5.41 0.13 -25.48
C GLU A 138 6.60 0.68 -24.66
N VAL A 139 6.68 0.34 -23.36
CA VAL A 139 7.55 1.02 -22.41
C VAL A 139 8.85 0.25 -22.14
N PHE A 140 8.83 -1.08 -22.31
CA PHE A 140 9.95 -1.98 -21.98
C PHE A 140 10.35 -2.93 -23.13
N PRO A 141 10.58 -2.43 -24.34
CA PRO A 141 10.98 -3.29 -25.45
C PRO A 141 12.35 -3.93 -25.28
N ASP A 142 13.16 -3.43 -24.35
CA ASP A 142 14.52 -3.83 -24.02
C ASP A 142 14.60 -4.85 -22.85
N GLY A 143 13.46 -5.27 -22.33
CA GLY A 143 13.36 -6.21 -21.22
C GLY A 143 12.87 -5.57 -19.91
N HIS A 144 12.32 -6.40 -19.05
CA HIS A 144 11.69 -5.98 -17.80
C HIS A 144 11.77 -7.06 -16.74
N ARG A 145 11.56 -6.66 -15.48
CA ARG A 145 11.17 -7.52 -14.37
C ARG A 145 9.77 -7.10 -13.92
N PHE A 146 8.85 -8.04 -13.83
CA PHE A 146 7.48 -7.78 -13.36
C PHE A 146 7.28 -8.26 -11.94
N MET A 147 6.88 -7.36 -11.04
CA MET A 147 6.60 -7.66 -9.64
C MET A 147 5.10 -7.70 -9.40
N GLN A 148 4.63 -8.79 -8.83
CA GLN A 148 3.30 -8.95 -8.25
C GLN A 148 3.41 -9.69 -6.93
N ASP A 149 2.36 -9.63 -6.11
CA ASP A 149 2.29 -10.37 -4.87
C ASP A 149 2.06 -11.88 -5.09
N ASN A 150 2.08 -12.65 -3.99
CA ASN A 150 1.88 -14.09 -4.03
C ASN A 150 0.41 -14.49 -3.80
N ASP A 151 -0.56 -13.68 -4.20
CA ASP A 151 -1.98 -14.02 -4.09
C ASP A 151 -2.27 -15.33 -4.86
N PRO A 152 -3.15 -16.21 -4.35
CA PRO A 152 -3.51 -17.47 -5.02
C PRO A 152 -3.96 -17.31 -6.46
N LYS A 153 -4.63 -16.22 -6.83
CA LYS A 153 -5.05 -15.96 -8.21
C LYS A 153 -3.85 -15.77 -9.15
N HIS A 154 -2.80 -15.08 -8.68
CA HIS A 154 -1.56 -14.83 -9.43
C HIS A 154 -0.70 -16.08 -9.55
N THR A 155 -0.70 -16.91 -8.50
CA THR A 155 0.07 -18.16 -8.46
C THR A 155 -0.68 -19.36 -8.99
N SER A 156 -1.92 -19.18 -9.48
CA SER A 156 -2.72 -20.22 -10.13
C SER A 156 -2.02 -20.77 -11.38
N ASN A 157 -2.38 -21.99 -11.79
CA ASN A 157 -1.83 -22.58 -13.02
C ASN A 157 -2.13 -21.70 -14.25
N LEU A 158 -3.34 -21.14 -14.31
CA LEU A 158 -3.72 -20.24 -15.40
C LEU A 158 -2.86 -18.95 -15.39
N GLY A 159 -2.74 -18.29 -14.23
CA GLY A 159 -1.93 -17.06 -14.14
C GLY A 159 -0.47 -17.27 -14.52
N LYS A 160 0.15 -18.36 -14.02
CA LYS A 160 1.53 -18.71 -14.40
C LYS A 160 1.69 -18.97 -15.88
N LYS A 161 0.78 -19.79 -16.45
CA LYS A 161 0.79 -20.12 -17.87
C LYS A 161 0.65 -18.84 -18.72
N THR A 162 -0.26 -17.94 -18.35
CA THR A 162 -0.44 -16.68 -19.08
C THR A 162 0.80 -15.79 -19.02
N LEU A 163 1.49 -15.72 -17.87
CA LEU A 163 2.75 -14.97 -17.75
C LEU A 163 3.84 -15.57 -18.66
N GLU A 164 3.97 -16.90 -18.68
CA GLU A 164 4.94 -17.61 -19.51
C GLU A 164 4.63 -17.44 -21.01
N GLU A 165 3.38 -17.60 -21.43
CA GLU A 165 2.94 -17.43 -22.83
C GLU A 165 3.07 -15.98 -23.33
N SER A 166 3.03 -15.01 -22.41
CA SER A 166 3.21 -13.58 -22.69
C SER A 166 4.66 -13.10 -22.55
N ASP A 167 5.60 -13.99 -22.30
CA ASP A 167 7.04 -13.68 -22.06
C ASP A 167 7.26 -12.63 -20.97
N ILE A 168 6.45 -12.70 -19.89
CA ILE A 168 6.55 -11.77 -18.77
C ILE A 168 7.51 -12.35 -17.73
N ASN A 169 8.63 -11.65 -17.50
CA ASN A 169 9.64 -12.03 -16.52
C ASN A 169 9.16 -11.71 -15.09
N TRP A 170 8.47 -12.68 -14.46
CA TRP A 170 8.00 -12.53 -13.09
C TRP A 170 9.16 -12.53 -12.10
N TRP A 171 9.45 -11.39 -11.53
CA TRP A 171 10.40 -11.21 -10.45
C TRP A 171 9.74 -11.45 -9.09
N LYS A 172 10.07 -12.58 -8.47
CA LYS A 172 9.49 -13.00 -7.21
C LYS A 172 10.07 -12.20 -6.05
N THR A 173 9.20 -11.54 -5.30
CA THR A 173 9.55 -10.84 -4.06
C THR A 173 9.16 -11.67 -2.84
N PRO A 174 9.77 -11.38 -1.66
CA PRO A 174 9.45 -12.13 -0.46
C PRO A 174 8.01 -11.89 -0.03
N PRO A 175 7.32 -12.89 0.54
CA PRO A 175 5.97 -12.74 1.05
C PRO A 175 5.93 -11.77 2.24
N GLU A 176 4.73 -11.26 2.54
CA GLU A 176 4.51 -10.34 3.67
C GLU A 176 5.38 -9.08 3.62
N SER A 177 5.54 -8.50 2.41
CA SER A 177 6.47 -7.41 2.14
C SER A 177 5.82 -6.21 1.44
N PRO A 178 4.69 -5.66 1.93
CA PRO A 178 4.09 -4.47 1.32
C PRO A 178 4.99 -3.24 1.43
N ASP A 179 5.82 -3.17 2.47
CA ASP A 179 6.83 -2.13 2.65
C ASP A 179 7.96 -2.16 1.60
N LEU A 180 8.11 -3.27 0.87
CA LEU A 180 9.01 -3.41 -0.27
C LEU A 180 8.29 -3.21 -1.62
N ASN A 181 7.02 -2.85 -1.63
CA ASN A 181 6.27 -2.54 -2.85
C ASN A 181 5.91 -1.05 -2.89
N PRO A 182 6.57 -0.23 -3.72
CA PRO A 182 6.39 1.22 -3.73
C PRO A 182 4.98 1.67 -4.12
N ILE A 183 4.21 0.85 -4.83
CA ILE A 183 2.84 1.18 -5.23
C ILE A 183 1.90 1.24 -4.01
N GLU A 184 2.23 0.60 -2.89
CA GLU A 184 1.44 0.70 -1.66
C GLU A 184 1.43 2.12 -1.10
N ASN A 185 2.56 2.83 -1.16
CA ASN A 185 2.63 4.23 -0.79
C ASN A 185 1.79 5.11 -1.73
N LEU A 186 1.75 4.77 -3.01
CA LEU A 186 0.90 5.45 -3.99
C LEU A 186 -0.59 5.23 -3.71
N TRP A 187 -1.00 4.00 -3.34
CA TRP A 187 -2.37 3.71 -2.92
C TRP A 187 -2.78 4.51 -1.68
N HIS A 188 -1.86 4.66 -0.73
CA HIS A 188 -2.11 5.52 0.43
C HIS A 188 -2.39 6.96 0.02
N GLN A 189 -1.57 7.52 -0.87
CA GLN A 189 -1.77 8.89 -1.36
C GLN A 189 -3.03 9.05 -2.20
N LEU A 190 -3.38 8.08 -3.04
CA LEU A 190 -4.65 8.07 -3.77
C LEU A 190 -5.85 8.13 -2.81
N LYS A 191 -5.87 7.26 -1.80
CA LYS A 191 -6.94 7.24 -0.79
C LYS A 191 -7.02 8.56 -0.03
N ASP A 192 -5.88 9.14 0.33
CA ASP A 192 -5.84 10.43 1.03
C ASP A 192 -6.31 11.58 0.13
N HIS A 193 -5.93 11.58 -1.15
CA HIS A 193 -6.42 12.54 -2.15
C HIS A 193 -7.93 12.45 -2.34
N LEU A 194 -8.47 11.25 -2.50
CA LEU A 194 -9.90 11.04 -2.63
C LEU A 194 -10.67 11.53 -1.40
N ARG A 195 -10.15 11.24 -0.21
CA ARG A 195 -10.77 11.65 1.06
C ARG A 195 -10.72 13.15 1.31
N ARG A 196 -9.59 13.81 1.03
CA ARG A 196 -9.38 15.21 1.39
C ARG A 196 -9.79 16.20 0.30
N ASN A 197 -9.48 15.86 -0.95
CA ASN A 197 -9.59 16.78 -2.08
C ASN A 197 -10.85 16.50 -2.90
N VAL A 198 -11.05 15.26 -3.35
CA VAL A 198 -12.19 14.91 -4.21
C VAL A 198 -13.49 14.81 -3.44
N LYS A 199 -13.47 14.13 -2.26
CA LYS A 199 -14.64 13.89 -1.40
C LYS A 199 -15.82 13.34 -2.18
N PRO A 200 -15.67 12.25 -2.93
CA PRO A 200 -16.68 11.74 -3.85
C PRO A 200 -17.95 11.35 -3.10
N ARG A 201 -19.12 11.63 -3.69
CA ARG A 201 -20.44 11.34 -3.12
C ARG A 201 -21.13 10.16 -3.80
N ASN A 202 -20.66 9.79 -4.99
CA ASN A 202 -21.21 8.71 -5.80
C ASN A 202 -20.10 7.98 -6.55
N LEU A 203 -20.48 6.91 -7.25
CA LEU A 203 -19.53 6.08 -8.00
C LEU A 203 -18.84 6.87 -9.12
N GLU A 204 -19.58 7.71 -9.83
CA GLU A 204 -19.04 8.48 -10.96
C GLU A 204 -17.95 9.46 -10.51
N GLU A 205 -18.20 10.21 -9.45
CA GLU A 205 -17.21 11.11 -8.85
C GLU A 205 -15.98 10.35 -8.34
N LEU A 206 -16.20 9.15 -7.75
CA LEU A 206 -15.11 8.30 -7.29
C LEU A 206 -14.23 7.85 -8.47
N LEU A 207 -14.84 7.34 -9.54
CA LEU A 207 -14.12 6.90 -10.73
C LEU A 207 -13.37 8.05 -11.42
N ARG A 208 -13.99 9.23 -11.50
CA ARG A 208 -13.36 10.44 -12.03
C ARG A 208 -12.13 10.83 -11.20
N GLY A 209 -12.27 10.91 -9.89
CA GLY A 209 -11.15 11.26 -9.01
C GLY A 209 -9.99 10.28 -9.07
N ILE A 210 -10.26 8.96 -9.21
CA ILE A 210 -9.23 7.94 -9.43
C ILE A 210 -8.49 8.21 -10.75
N ARG A 211 -9.22 8.41 -11.86
CA ARG A 211 -8.63 8.64 -13.18
C ARG A 211 -7.83 9.93 -13.23
N GLU A 212 -8.33 11.01 -12.64
CA GLU A 212 -7.65 12.31 -12.55
C GLU A 212 -6.34 12.18 -11.74
N PHE A 213 -6.36 11.50 -10.61
CA PHE A 213 -5.15 11.24 -9.83
C PHE A 213 -4.13 10.46 -10.65
N TRP A 214 -4.58 9.40 -11.34
CA TRP A 214 -3.72 8.51 -12.11
C TRP A 214 -3.12 9.20 -13.33
N SER A 215 -3.90 9.98 -14.08
CA SER A 215 -3.42 10.74 -15.24
C SER A 215 -2.36 11.79 -14.91
N ASN A 216 -2.29 12.22 -13.65
CA ASN A 216 -1.28 13.14 -13.16
C ASN A 216 0.03 12.46 -12.70
N LEU A 217 0.14 11.12 -12.83
CA LEU A 217 1.36 10.39 -12.51
C LEU A 217 2.35 10.49 -13.67
N THR A 218 3.36 11.34 -13.49
CA THR A 218 4.49 11.42 -14.41
C THR A 218 5.58 10.42 -14.03
N PRO A 219 6.49 10.02 -14.97
CA PRO A 219 7.65 9.19 -14.64
C PRO A 219 8.45 9.74 -13.45
N ALA A 220 8.65 11.06 -13.39
CA ALA A 220 9.37 11.70 -12.29
C ALA A 220 8.67 11.53 -10.92
N LYS A 221 7.34 11.43 -10.90
CA LYS A 221 6.61 11.09 -9.67
C LYS A 221 6.78 9.62 -9.31
N CYS A 222 6.70 8.71 -10.29
CA CYS A 222 6.91 7.27 -10.06
C CYS A 222 8.32 6.99 -9.50
N VAL A 223 9.34 7.64 -10.05
CA VAL A 223 10.73 7.54 -9.56
C VAL A 223 10.83 7.83 -8.06
N LYS A 224 10.14 8.87 -7.56
CA LYS A 224 10.19 9.22 -6.12
C LYS A 224 9.67 8.09 -5.22
N TYR A 225 8.64 7.35 -5.65
CA TYR A 225 8.13 6.21 -4.89
C TYR A 225 9.11 5.04 -4.96
N ILE A 226 9.65 4.75 -6.13
CA ILE A 226 10.54 3.61 -6.35
C ILE A 226 11.88 3.83 -5.66
N ASP A 227 12.47 5.02 -5.75
CA ASP A 227 13.72 5.35 -5.08
C ASP A 227 13.62 5.31 -3.56
N HIS A 228 12.41 5.39 -3.01
CA HIS A 228 12.19 5.20 -1.57
C HIS A 228 12.63 3.81 -1.09
N ILE A 229 12.55 2.77 -1.95
CA ILE A 229 12.99 1.41 -1.62
C ILE A 229 14.46 1.39 -1.18
N GLN A 230 15.31 2.23 -1.77
CA GLN A 230 16.72 2.35 -1.39
C GLN A 230 16.90 2.74 0.10
N ARG A 231 15.92 3.40 0.69
CA ARG A 231 15.91 3.75 2.12
C ARG A 231 15.29 2.65 2.97
N VAL A 232 14.39 1.84 2.39
CA VAL A 232 13.71 0.75 3.08
C VAL A 232 14.62 -0.46 3.24
N LEU A 233 15.39 -0.82 2.22
CA LEU A 233 16.25 -2.01 2.24
C LEU A 233 17.24 -2.04 3.42
N PRO A 234 18.01 -0.98 3.73
CA PRO A 234 18.88 -0.99 4.91
C PRO A 234 18.13 -1.19 6.23
N VAL A 235 16.90 -0.66 6.34
CA VAL A 235 16.07 -0.83 7.54
C VAL A 235 15.55 -2.27 7.66
N VAL A 236 15.27 -2.95 6.54
CA VAL A 236 14.95 -4.39 6.56
C VAL A 236 16.12 -5.19 7.11
N VAL A 237 17.35 -4.86 6.71
CA VAL A 237 18.56 -5.52 7.21
C VAL A 237 18.78 -5.22 8.69
N GLU A 238 18.72 -3.95 9.09
CA GLU A 238 18.86 -3.51 10.50
C GLU A 238 17.83 -4.21 11.42
N ARG A 239 16.61 -4.41 10.92
CA ARG A 239 15.53 -5.06 11.66
C ARG A 239 15.44 -6.57 11.44
N GLU A 240 16.48 -7.17 10.88
CA GLU A 240 16.55 -8.62 10.66
C GLU A 240 15.32 -9.19 9.93
N GLY A 241 14.86 -8.52 8.88
CA GLY A 241 13.71 -8.92 8.08
C GLY A 241 12.34 -8.60 8.70
N LYS A 242 12.25 -7.98 9.87
CA LYS A 242 10.97 -7.52 10.46
C LYS A 242 10.37 -6.38 9.63
N ALA A 243 9.08 -6.08 9.86
CA ALA A 243 8.42 -4.95 9.20
C ALA A 243 9.14 -3.63 9.49
N THR A 244 9.30 -2.79 8.48
CA THR A 244 10.06 -1.53 8.57
C THR A 244 9.25 -0.39 9.20
N GLY A 245 7.92 -0.45 9.07
CA GLY A 245 7.00 0.60 9.53
C GLY A 245 6.92 1.81 8.58
N PHE A 246 7.42 1.64 7.34
CA PHE A 246 7.22 2.57 6.24
C PHE A 246 5.88 2.36 5.56
#